data_b091f9d9214851aabadb25f9ffca72f9
#
_entry.id   b091f9d9214851aabadb25f9ffca72f9
#
_cell.length_a   1.000
_cell.length_b   1.000
_cell.length_c   1.000
_cell.angle_alpha   90.00
_cell.angle_beta   90.00
_cell.angle_gamma   90.00
#
_symmetry.space_group_name_H-M   'P 1'
#
loop_
_entity.id
_entity.type
_entity.pdbx_description
1 polymer ?
#
loop_
_entity_poly.entity_id
_entity_poly.type
_entity_poly.pdbx_seq_one_letter_code
_entity_poly.pdbx_strand_id
1 'polypeptide(L)'
;MLGAAEVSPLRAYIVLSLLTGARTEELRALRWDDVDLIGAPGVTPPLPPSISVIRSVRIGGDTKTRKSRRRLGMPQRCVTVLRDHAERPGADTSPNALVFATRTGSEMDAHNVRRSFRKVAADAGLNAAEWAPREMRHSFVSLLSDSRMPLEHISRLVGHSGTAITEAVYRQQLRPVLEHGATAMDDVFPVADP
;
A
#
# COMPACT_ATOMS: atom_id res chain seq x y z
N MET A 1 -11.98 -3.57 -7.16
CA MET A 1 -10.78 -2.74 -7.44
C MET A 1 -9.63 -3.53 -8.08
N LEU A 2 -9.02 -4.56 -7.47
CA LEU A 2 -7.89 -5.30 -8.07
C LEU A 2 -8.27 -5.96 -9.39
N GLY A 3 -9.44 -6.60 -9.50
CA GLY A 3 -9.91 -7.19 -10.77
C GLY A 3 -10.08 -6.15 -11.89
N ALA A 4 -10.69 -5.00 -11.59
CA ALA A 4 -10.83 -3.91 -12.57
C ALA A 4 -9.49 -3.27 -12.95
N ALA A 5 -8.47 -3.37 -12.09
CA ALA A 5 -7.13 -2.87 -12.39
C ALA A 5 -6.35 -3.74 -13.39
N GLU A 6 -6.71 -5.02 -13.59
CA GLU A 6 -5.94 -5.97 -14.41
C GLU A 6 -5.72 -5.48 -15.85
N VAL A 7 -6.69 -4.81 -16.43
CA VAL A 7 -6.63 -4.27 -17.80
C VAL A 7 -6.18 -2.81 -17.85
N SER A 8 -5.86 -2.20 -16.70
CA SER A 8 -5.49 -0.79 -16.60
C SER A 8 -3.98 -0.59 -16.75
N PRO A 9 -3.52 0.45 -17.45
CA PRO A 9 -2.13 0.87 -17.41
C PRO A 9 -1.63 1.20 -15.98
N LEU A 10 -2.56 1.47 -15.05
CA LEU A 10 -2.28 1.76 -13.65
C LEU A 10 -2.24 0.51 -12.76
N ARG A 11 -2.33 -0.71 -13.33
CA ARG A 11 -2.39 -1.99 -12.59
C ARG A 11 -1.29 -2.10 -11.54
N ALA A 12 -0.03 -2.00 -11.94
CA ALA A 12 1.09 -2.14 -11.01
C ALA A 12 1.08 -1.07 -9.90
N TYR A 13 0.74 0.17 -10.25
CA TYR A 13 0.60 1.26 -9.30
C TYR A 13 -0.49 0.98 -8.25
N ILE A 14 -1.67 0.53 -8.67
CA ILE A 14 -2.81 0.23 -7.80
C ILE A 14 -2.47 -0.95 -6.87
N VAL A 15 -1.93 -2.03 -7.44
CA VAL A 15 -1.54 -3.21 -6.66
C VAL A 15 -0.49 -2.85 -5.61
N LEU A 16 0.55 -2.13 -6.00
CA LEU A 16 1.61 -1.72 -5.09
C LEU A 16 1.08 -0.78 -4.00
N SER A 17 0.26 0.20 -4.36
CA SER A 17 -0.36 1.14 -3.41
C SER A 17 -1.21 0.42 -2.38
N LEU A 18 -2.07 -0.51 -2.81
CA LEU A 18 -2.97 -1.25 -1.94
C LEU A 18 -2.24 -2.24 -1.03
N LEU A 19 -1.23 -2.95 -1.56
CA LEU A 19 -0.60 -4.07 -0.84
C LEU A 19 0.65 -3.68 -0.05
N THR A 20 1.15 -2.45 -0.18
CA THR A 20 2.27 -1.93 0.62
C THR A 20 1.89 -0.73 1.48
N GLY A 21 0.76 -0.10 1.21
CA GLY A 21 0.34 1.13 1.89
C GLY A 21 1.24 2.33 1.63
N ALA A 22 2.09 2.30 0.60
CA ALA A 22 2.91 3.44 0.20
C ALA A 22 2.04 4.63 -0.22
N ARG A 23 2.52 5.85 0.08
CA ARG A 23 1.79 7.07 -0.29
C ARG A 23 1.87 7.32 -1.79
N THR A 24 0.86 8.00 -2.32
CA THR A 24 0.81 8.40 -3.74
C THR A 24 2.08 9.12 -4.19
N GLU A 25 2.56 10.06 -3.38
CA GLU A 25 3.76 10.85 -3.67
C GLU A 25 5.05 10.02 -3.59
N GLU A 26 5.07 8.98 -2.76
CA GLU A 26 6.17 8.04 -2.62
C GLU A 26 6.25 7.13 -3.86
N LEU A 27 5.12 6.59 -4.30
CA LEU A 27 5.08 5.76 -5.51
C LEU A 27 5.42 6.54 -6.78
N ARG A 28 4.97 7.79 -6.90
CA ARG A 28 5.31 8.64 -8.05
C ARG A 28 6.81 8.97 -8.13
N ALA A 29 7.53 8.93 -7.00
CA ALA A 29 8.97 9.15 -6.92
C ALA A 29 9.79 7.85 -6.90
N LEU A 30 9.14 6.68 -6.93
CA LEU A 30 9.80 5.38 -6.83
C LEU A 30 10.68 5.13 -8.07
N ARG A 31 11.92 4.74 -7.86
CA ARG A 31 12.89 4.40 -8.91
C ARG A 31 13.20 2.91 -8.89
N TRP A 32 13.70 2.39 -10.00
CA TRP A 32 14.06 0.98 -10.09
C TRP A 32 15.21 0.58 -9.16
N ASP A 33 16.12 1.48 -8.82
CA ASP A 33 17.17 1.24 -7.81
C ASP A 33 16.62 1.13 -6.36
N ASP A 34 15.38 1.54 -6.14
CA ASP A 34 14.67 1.39 -4.88
C ASP A 34 13.81 0.09 -4.81
N VAL A 35 13.84 -0.76 -5.86
CA VAL A 35 13.03 -1.98 -6.00
C VAL A 35 13.90 -3.22 -5.99
N ASP A 36 13.69 -4.08 -5.02
CA ASP A 36 14.33 -5.39 -4.92
C ASP A 36 13.26 -6.48 -5.19
N LEU A 37 13.29 -7.07 -6.38
CA LEU A 37 12.33 -8.11 -6.81
C LEU A 37 12.73 -9.52 -6.37
N ILE A 38 13.87 -9.69 -5.71
CA ILE A 38 14.45 -11.01 -5.37
C ILE A 38 14.48 -11.19 -3.85
N GLY A 39 14.90 -10.17 -3.11
CA GLY A 39 15.23 -10.29 -1.69
C GLY A 39 16.55 -11.05 -1.47
N ALA A 40 16.72 -11.55 -0.26
CA ALA A 40 17.89 -12.35 0.13
C ALA A 40 17.45 -13.61 0.90
N PRO A 41 17.05 -14.67 0.22
CA PRO A 41 16.56 -15.90 0.87
C PRO A 41 17.64 -16.67 1.62
N GLY A 42 18.93 -16.45 1.29
CA GLY A 42 20.09 -17.13 1.91
C GLY A 42 20.57 -16.51 3.22
N VAL A 43 19.97 -15.41 3.70
CA VAL A 43 20.32 -14.81 4.99
C VAL A 43 19.36 -15.28 6.10
N THR A 44 19.77 -15.14 7.36
CA THR A 44 18.95 -15.52 8.51
C THR A 44 18.65 -14.28 9.37
N PRO A 45 17.38 -13.84 9.54
CA PRO A 45 16.19 -14.37 8.83
C PRO A 45 16.18 -13.97 7.34
N PRO A 46 15.51 -14.74 6.47
CA PRO A 46 15.41 -14.39 5.05
C PRO A 46 14.77 -13.04 4.82
N LEU A 47 15.31 -12.26 3.88
CA LEU A 47 14.76 -10.95 3.53
C LEU A 47 13.83 -11.11 2.31
N PRO A 48 12.57 -10.65 2.40
CA PRO A 48 11.64 -10.71 1.29
C PRO A 48 12.00 -9.68 0.20
N PRO A 49 11.49 -9.83 -1.04
CA PRO A 49 11.42 -8.77 -2.02
C PRO A 49 10.83 -7.50 -1.40
N SER A 50 11.32 -6.33 -1.79
CA SER A 50 10.96 -5.10 -1.08
C SER A 50 11.10 -3.84 -1.92
N ILE A 51 10.44 -2.76 -1.51
CA ILE A 51 10.68 -1.40 -2.00
C ILE A 51 11.24 -0.52 -0.88
N SER A 52 12.16 0.37 -1.26
CA SER A 52 12.71 1.39 -0.37
C SER A 52 12.00 2.72 -0.58
N VAL A 53 11.21 3.14 0.40
CA VAL A 53 10.48 4.42 0.36
C VAL A 53 11.36 5.48 0.97
N ILE A 54 12.16 6.16 0.14
CA ILE A 54 13.14 7.16 0.54
C ILE A 54 12.93 8.52 -0.13
N ARG A 55 12.14 8.58 -1.21
CA ARG A 55 11.86 9.79 -2.00
C ARG A 55 10.36 10.11 -2.02
N SER A 56 10.04 11.35 -2.33
CA SER A 56 8.68 11.84 -2.53
C SER A 56 8.70 13.00 -3.53
N VAL A 57 7.66 13.11 -4.35
CA VAL A 57 7.48 14.20 -5.32
C VAL A 57 7.10 15.55 -4.69
N ARG A 58 7.35 15.73 -3.41
CA ARG A 58 7.13 17.01 -2.72
C ARG A 58 8.30 17.96 -2.95
N ILE A 59 8.04 19.25 -2.72
CA ILE A 59 9.09 20.27 -2.74
C ILE A 59 10.23 19.83 -1.80
N GLY A 60 11.43 19.65 -2.35
CA GLY A 60 12.61 19.14 -1.65
C GLY A 60 13.01 17.70 -1.97
N GLY A 61 12.23 16.94 -2.76
CA GLY A 61 12.59 15.60 -3.28
C GLY A 61 12.70 14.49 -2.24
N ASP A 62 12.52 14.77 -0.96
CA ASP A 62 12.64 13.82 0.16
C ASP A 62 11.27 13.49 0.76
N THR A 63 11.20 12.40 1.52
CA THR A 63 10.02 12.12 2.36
C THR A 63 9.83 13.22 3.40
N LYS A 64 8.59 13.43 3.88
CA LYS A 64 8.21 14.50 4.81
C LYS A 64 9.18 14.63 6.02
N THR A 65 9.79 13.54 6.45
CA THR A 65 10.82 13.50 7.51
C THR A 65 11.75 12.31 7.24
N ARG A 66 13.01 12.34 7.74
CA ARG A 66 13.92 11.19 7.73
C ARG A 66 13.31 9.94 8.38
N LYS A 67 12.43 10.12 9.38
CA LYS A 67 11.67 9.04 10.04
C LYS A 67 10.65 8.36 9.12
N SER A 68 10.29 8.98 7.99
CA SER A 68 9.37 8.39 7.01
C SER A 68 10.06 7.42 6.04
N ARG A 69 11.39 7.41 6.00
CA ARG A 69 12.16 6.45 5.19
C ARG A 69 12.00 5.05 5.77
N ARG A 70 11.61 4.12 4.93
CA ARG A 70 11.36 2.73 5.33
C ARG A 70 11.51 1.78 4.16
N ARG A 71 11.78 0.53 4.46
CA ARG A 71 11.79 -0.56 3.50
C ARG A 71 10.52 -1.39 3.74
N LEU A 72 9.75 -1.62 2.70
CA LEU A 72 8.48 -2.34 2.74
C LEU A 72 8.64 -3.66 2.02
N GLY A 73 8.44 -4.77 2.72
CA GLY A 73 8.35 -6.09 2.11
C GLY A 73 7.17 -6.15 1.14
N MET A 74 7.37 -6.82 0.01
CA MET A 74 6.34 -6.96 -1.03
C MET A 74 5.72 -8.35 -0.99
N PRO A 75 4.37 -8.44 -0.96
CA PRO A 75 3.68 -9.67 -1.30
C PRO A 75 4.01 -10.12 -2.73
N GLN A 76 3.96 -11.44 -2.99
CA GLN A 76 4.29 -12.01 -4.29
C GLN A 76 3.51 -11.37 -5.46
N ARG A 77 2.26 -10.97 -5.23
CA ARG A 77 1.46 -10.26 -6.24
C ARG A 77 2.08 -8.93 -6.67
N CYS A 78 2.73 -8.19 -5.76
CA CYS A 78 3.47 -6.97 -6.10
C CYS A 78 4.67 -7.29 -6.99
N VAL A 79 5.42 -8.34 -6.66
CA VAL A 79 6.58 -8.79 -7.44
C VAL A 79 6.18 -9.14 -8.87
N THR A 80 5.11 -9.95 -9.02
CA THR A 80 4.58 -10.34 -10.33
C THR A 80 4.20 -9.12 -11.17
N VAL A 81 3.37 -8.22 -10.64
CA VAL A 81 2.93 -7.05 -11.43
C VAL A 81 4.05 -6.07 -11.74
N LEU A 82 5.10 -6.00 -10.91
CA LEU A 82 6.27 -5.16 -11.20
C LEU A 82 7.16 -5.78 -12.29
N ARG A 83 7.30 -7.11 -12.33
CA ARG A 83 7.97 -7.81 -13.42
C ARG A 83 7.24 -7.58 -14.75
N ASP A 84 5.92 -7.83 -14.78
CA ASP A 84 5.09 -7.54 -15.97
C ASP A 84 5.21 -6.07 -16.38
N HIS A 85 5.32 -5.17 -15.42
CA HIS A 85 5.47 -3.74 -15.66
C HIS A 85 6.84 -3.37 -16.25
N ALA A 86 7.91 -4.06 -15.84
CA ALA A 86 9.26 -3.90 -16.36
C ALA A 86 9.42 -4.44 -17.80
N GLU A 87 8.67 -5.49 -18.13
CA GLU A 87 8.73 -6.16 -19.43
C GLU A 87 7.86 -5.48 -20.51
N ARG A 88 7.12 -4.42 -20.18
CA ARG A 88 6.29 -3.70 -21.16
C ARG A 88 7.13 -3.04 -22.24
N PRO A 89 6.65 -3.02 -23.50
CA PRO A 89 7.33 -2.34 -24.58
C PRO A 89 7.63 -0.87 -24.27
N GLY A 90 8.89 -0.49 -24.38
CA GLY A 90 9.37 0.88 -24.11
C GLY A 90 9.52 1.21 -22.62
N ALA A 91 9.47 0.24 -21.70
CA ALA A 91 9.81 0.47 -20.31
C ALA A 91 11.30 0.77 -20.15
N ASP A 92 11.62 1.85 -19.44
CA ASP A 92 12.98 2.14 -18.99
C ASP A 92 13.15 1.58 -17.58
N THR A 93 13.98 0.55 -17.43
CA THR A 93 14.30 -0.11 -16.16
C THR A 93 15.69 0.22 -15.65
N SER A 94 16.32 1.26 -16.21
CA SER A 94 17.61 1.72 -15.68
C SER A 94 17.49 2.15 -14.21
N PRO A 95 18.52 2.02 -13.40
CA PRO A 95 18.45 2.19 -11.94
C PRO A 95 17.77 3.51 -11.51
N ASN A 96 18.09 4.61 -12.18
CA ASN A 96 17.56 5.93 -11.88
C ASN A 96 16.20 6.22 -12.53
N ALA A 97 15.68 5.36 -13.41
CA ALA A 97 14.40 5.56 -14.05
C ALA A 97 13.26 5.40 -13.04
N LEU A 98 12.18 6.17 -13.26
CA LEU A 98 10.97 6.05 -12.46
C LEU A 98 10.23 4.75 -12.80
N VAL A 99 9.82 4.01 -11.78
CA VAL A 99 8.97 2.82 -11.94
C VAL A 99 7.64 3.21 -12.61
N PHE A 100 7.06 4.33 -12.19
CA PHE A 100 5.80 4.86 -12.72
C PHE A 100 6.06 6.18 -13.44
N ALA A 101 6.48 6.08 -14.69
CA ALA A 101 6.78 7.21 -15.54
C ALA A 101 5.66 7.50 -16.56
N THR A 102 5.64 8.72 -17.06
CA THR A 102 4.91 9.06 -18.30
C THR A 102 5.61 8.43 -19.51
N ARG A 103 5.01 8.52 -20.69
CA ARG A 103 5.62 8.05 -21.93
C ARG A 103 6.97 8.72 -22.26
N THR A 104 7.22 9.90 -21.68
CA THR A 104 8.48 10.64 -21.85
C THR A 104 9.50 10.41 -20.73
N GLY A 105 9.27 9.42 -19.85
CA GLY A 105 10.14 9.14 -18.71
C GLY A 105 9.96 10.08 -17.53
N SER A 106 9.08 11.07 -17.64
CA SER A 106 8.84 12.07 -16.59
C SER A 106 7.92 11.53 -15.49
N GLU A 107 7.91 12.23 -14.37
CA GLU A 107 7.00 11.96 -13.25
C GLU A 107 5.53 12.07 -13.65
N MET A 108 4.71 11.12 -13.21
CA MET A 108 3.27 11.17 -13.42
C MET A 108 2.65 12.32 -12.61
N ASP A 109 1.86 13.15 -13.26
CA ASP A 109 1.10 14.21 -12.58
C ASP A 109 0.01 13.63 -11.65
N ALA A 110 -0.16 14.23 -10.47
CA ALA A 110 -1.11 13.76 -9.46
C ALA A 110 -2.57 13.79 -9.95
N HIS A 111 -2.92 14.77 -10.78
CA HIS A 111 -4.26 14.88 -11.34
C HIS A 111 -4.54 13.76 -12.35
N ASN A 112 -3.56 13.44 -13.19
CA ASN A 112 -3.65 12.36 -14.16
C ASN A 112 -3.74 11.00 -13.46
N VAL A 113 -2.94 10.76 -12.41
CA VAL A 113 -3.05 9.55 -11.57
C VAL A 113 -4.45 9.43 -10.98
N ARG A 114 -4.98 10.51 -10.39
CA ARG A 114 -6.33 10.53 -9.81
C ARG A 114 -7.41 10.25 -10.85
N ARG A 115 -7.32 10.86 -12.03
CA ARG A 115 -8.27 10.65 -13.12
C ARG A 115 -8.28 9.19 -13.59
N SER A 116 -7.11 8.60 -13.83
CA SER A 116 -6.99 7.21 -14.25
C SER A 116 -7.44 6.24 -13.16
N PHE A 117 -7.13 6.55 -11.90
CA PHE A 117 -7.59 5.77 -10.74
C PHE A 117 -9.11 5.77 -10.61
N ARG A 118 -9.77 6.94 -10.77
CA ARG A 118 -11.23 7.06 -10.71
C ARG A 118 -11.93 6.24 -11.81
N LYS A 119 -11.33 6.14 -12.99
CA LYS A 119 -11.84 5.26 -14.04
C LYS A 119 -11.84 3.80 -13.56
N VAL A 120 -10.73 3.31 -13.00
CA VAL A 120 -10.66 1.95 -12.47
C VAL A 120 -11.63 1.74 -11.30
N ALA A 121 -11.84 2.76 -10.45
CA ALA A 121 -12.83 2.69 -9.37
C ALA A 121 -14.26 2.55 -9.92
N ALA A 122 -14.61 3.30 -10.96
CA ALA A 122 -15.91 3.18 -11.63
C ALA A 122 -16.08 1.80 -12.28
N ASP A 123 -15.05 1.30 -12.97
CA ASP A 123 -15.03 -0.03 -13.60
C ASP A 123 -15.18 -1.16 -12.55
N ALA A 124 -14.78 -0.88 -11.31
CA ALA A 124 -14.95 -1.77 -10.16
C ALA A 124 -16.34 -1.64 -9.47
N GLY A 125 -17.25 -0.83 -9.99
CA GLY A 125 -18.56 -0.56 -9.37
C GLY A 125 -18.52 0.32 -8.13
N LEU A 126 -17.43 1.05 -7.89
CA LEU A 126 -17.28 1.96 -6.76
C LEU A 126 -17.69 3.38 -7.12
N ASN A 127 -18.13 4.17 -6.12
CA ASN A 127 -18.41 5.59 -6.35
C ASN A 127 -17.08 6.36 -6.60
N ALA A 128 -16.75 6.57 -7.87
CA ALA A 128 -15.50 7.20 -8.29
C ALA A 128 -15.30 8.62 -7.74
N ALA A 129 -16.37 9.33 -7.36
CA ALA A 129 -16.28 10.67 -6.75
C ALA A 129 -15.66 10.61 -5.35
N GLU A 130 -15.97 9.58 -4.58
CA GLU A 130 -15.52 9.36 -3.21
C GLU A 130 -14.13 8.70 -3.15
N TRP A 131 -13.69 8.06 -4.24
CA TRP A 131 -12.44 7.32 -4.29
C TRP A 131 -11.26 8.16 -4.83
N ALA A 132 -10.18 8.14 -4.10
CA ALA A 132 -8.91 8.76 -4.47
C ALA A 132 -7.75 7.76 -4.22
N PRO A 133 -6.57 7.92 -4.86
CA PRO A 133 -5.44 7.00 -4.67
C PRO A 133 -5.01 6.81 -3.22
N ARG A 134 -5.20 7.81 -2.34
CA ARG A 134 -4.89 7.68 -0.92
C ARG A 134 -5.77 6.65 -0.20
N GLU A 135 -6.99 6.36 -0.73
CA GLU A 135 -7.91 5.38 -0.14
C GLU A 135 -7.32 3.96 -0.20
N MET A 136 -6.40 3.69 -1.13
CA MET A 136 -5.66 2.43 -1.16
C MET A 136 -4.85 2.20 0.12
N ARG A 137 -4.27 3.27 0.65
CA ARG A 137 -3.53 3.19 1.91
C ARG A 137 -4.47 3.06 3.12
N HIS A 138 -5.63 3.71 3.11
CA HIS A 138 -6.65 3.48 4.14
C HIS A 138 -7.13 2.03 4.10
N SER A 139 -7.41 1.50 2.91
CA SER A 139 -7.78 0.09 2.73
C SER A 139 -6.68 -0.87 3.22
N PHE A 140 -5.39 -0.56 2.96
CA PHE A 140 -4.27 -1.34 3.49
C PHE A 140 -4.28 -1.39 5.02
N VAL A 141 -4.44 -0.24 5.69
CA VAL A 141 -4.54 -0.18 7.16
C VAL A 141 -5.72 -1.00 7.65
N SER A 142 -6.89 -0.85 7.00
CA SER A 142 -8.10 -1.58 7.35
C SER A 142 -7.94 -3.09 7.23
N LEU A 143 -7.40 -3.57 6.10
CA LEU A 143 -7.18 -4.99 5.85
C LEU A 143 -6.21 -5.62 6.85
N LEU A 144 -5.11 -4.91 7.18
CA LEU A 144 -4.17 -5.40 8.19
C LEU A 144 -4.77 -5.40 9.60
N SER A 145 -5.59 -4.41 9.91
CA SER A 145 -6.32 -4.35 11.17
C SER A 145 -7.32 -5.50 11.29
N ASP A 146 -8.06 -5.81 10.22
CA ASP A 146 -8.98 -6.95 10.16
C ASP A 146 -8.26 -8.29 10.29
N SER A 147 -7.00 -8.37 9.81
CA SER A 147 -6.12 -9.53 10.01
C SER A 147 -5.51 -9.59 11.42
N ARG A 148 -5.95 -8.73 12.36
CA ARG A 148 -5.49 -8.64 13.74
C ARG A 148 -4.01 -8.27 13.90
N MET A 149 -3.39 -7.62 12.90
CA MET A 149 -2.04 -7.12 13.05
C MET A 149 -2.01 -6.00 14.10
N PRO A 150 -1.04 -5.99 15.05
CA PRO A 150 -0.91 -4.93 16.04
C PRO A 150 -0.78 -3.54 15.41
N LEU A 151 -1.49 -2.54 15.97
CA LEU A 151 -1.53 -1.17 15.42
C LEU A 151 -0.16 -0.52 15.32
N GLU A 152 0.76 -0.84 16.22
CA GLU A 152 2.14 -0.37 16.21
C GLU A 152 2.89 -0.87 14.97
N HIS A 153 2.65 -2.12 14.55
CA HIS A 153 3.23 -2.69 13.34
C HIS A 153 2.65 -2.02 12.10
N ILE A 154 1.33 -1.84 12.05
CA ILE A 154 0.67 -1.13 10.96
C ILE A 154 1.19 0.31 10.86
N SER A 155 1.30 1.02 12.00
CA SER A 155 1.83 2.38 12.07
C SER A 155 3.25 2.50 11.51
N ARG A 156 4.14 1.54 11.83
CA ARG A 156 5.50 1.47 11.26
C ARG A 156 5.49 1.25 9.74
N LEU A 157 4.68 0.31 9.25
CA LEU A 157 4.55 0.03 7.81
C LEU A 157 4.11 1.27 7.04
N VAL A 158 3.12 1.99 7.54
CA VAL A 158 2.65 3.21 6.89
C VAL A 158 3.50 4.44 7.19
N GLY A 159 4.49 4.37 8.09
CA GLY A 159 5.38 5.49 8.45
C GLY A 159 4.62 6.65 9.09
N HIS A 160 3.77 6.34 10.08
CA HIS A 160 3.19 7.31 11.00
C HIS A 160 4.15 7.51 12.17
N SER A 161 4.22 8.73 12.70
CA SER A 161 5.04 9.04 13.89
C SER A 161 4.46 8.53 15.20
N GLY A 162 3.23 7.98 15.16
CA GLY A 162 2.50 7.42 16.31
C GLY A 162 1.28 6.64 15.85
N THR A 163 0.59 5.98 16.78
CA THR A 163 -0.60 5.14 16.49
C THR A 163 -1.88 5.95 16.27
N ALA A 164 -1.96 7.19 16.77
CA ALA A 164 -3.19 8.00 16.76
C ALA A 164 -3.87 8.11 15.39
N ILE A 165 -3.11 8.31 14.30
CA ILE A 165 -3.66 8.37 12.94
C ILE A 165 -4.14 6.98 12.48
N THR A 166 -3.40 5.93 12.82
CA THR A 166 -3.77 4.54 12.52
C THR A 166 -5.02 4.14 13.28
N GLU A 167 -5.14 4.52 14.55
CA GLU A 167 -6.31 4.33 15.39
C GLU A 167 -7.54 5.07 14.85
N ALA A 168 -7.37 6.30 14.35
CA ALA A 168 -8.47 7.06 13.75
C ALA A 168 -9.04 6.34 12.52
N VAL A 169 -8.18 5.79 11.65
CA VAL A 169 -8.62 4.97 10.50
C VAL A 169 -9.30 3.68 10.98
N TYR A 170 -8.75 3.03 12.01
CA TYR A 170 -9.34 1.82 12.60
C TYR A 170 -10.72 2.07 13.23
N ARG A 171 -10.89 3.18 13.96
CA ARG A 171 -12.18 3.55 14.59
C ARG A 171 -13.27 3.88 13.58
N GLN A 172 -12.92 4.26 12.35
CA GLN A 172 -13.88 4.44 11.25
C GLN A 172 -14.42 3.12 10.71
N GLN A 173 -13.74 2.00 10.98
CA GLN A 173 -14.28 0.68 10.77
C GLN A 173 -15.28 0.38 11.87
N LEU A 174 -16.55 0.67 11.61
CA LEU A 174 -17.66 0.28 12.47
C LEU A 174 -17.72 -1.25 12.55
N ARG A 175 -16.99 -1.83 13.49
CA ARG A 175 -17.32 -3.18 13.94
C ARG A 175 -18.56 -3.05 14.81
N PRO A 176 -19.71 -3.61 14.41
CA PRO A 176 -20.97 -3.40 15.13
C PRO A 176 -20.98 -4.00 16.53
N VAL A 177 -20.06 -4.92 16.85
CA VAL A 177 -20.00 -5.59 18.17
C VAL A 177 -18.54 -5.92 18.52
N LEU A 178 -18.13 -5.62 19.74
CA LEU A 178 -16.84 -6.05 20.32
C LEU A 178 -17.03 -7.46 20.93
N GLU A 179 -17.10 -8.48 20.08
CA GLU A 179 -17.41 -9.87 20.46
C GLU A 179 -16.42 -10.46 21.47
N HIS A 180 -15.13 -10.10 21.38
CA HIS A 180 -14.10 -10.71 22.23
C HIS A 180 -14.27 -10.47 23.72
N GLY A 181 -14.88 -9.34 24.11
CA GLY A 181 -15.16 -9.05 25.52
C GLY A 181 -16.29 -9.93 26.06
N ALA A 182 -17.32 -10.14 25.29
CA ALA A 182 -18.46 -10.98 25.69
C ALA A 182 -18.01 -12.45 25.80
N THR A 183 -17.35 -12.98 24.76
CA THR A 183 -16.83 -14.36 24.74
C THR A 183 -15.87 -14.64 25.90
N ALA A 184 -14.93 -13.71 26.19
CA ALA A 184 -14.03 -13.86 27.31
C ALA A 184 -14.76 -13.84 28.68
N MET A 185 -15.84 -13.08 28.81
CA MET A 185 -16.67 -13.07 30.04
C MET A 185 -17.52 -14.32 30.18
N ASP A 186 -18.01 -14.89 29.07
CA ASP A 186 -18.72 -16.16 29.08
C ASP A 186 -17.77 -17.32 29.47
N ASP A 187 -16.51 -17.26 29.07
CA ASP A 187 -15.45 -18.21 29.48
C ASP A 187 -15.13 -18.10 30.99
N VAL A 188 -15.11 -16.88 31.51
CA VAL A 188 -14.82 -16.60 32.94
C VAL A 188 -16.02 -16.88 33.85
N PHE A 189 -17.24 -16.67 33.34
CA PHE A 189 -18.53 -16.83 34.07
C PHE A 189 -19.48 -17.69 33.23
N PRO A 190 -19.22 -19.00 33.09
CA PRO A 190 -20.11 -19.87 32.33
C PRO A 190 -21.47 -19.95 32.99
N VAL A 191 -22.53 -19.82 32.19
CA VAL A 191 -23.89 -20.06 32.67
C VAL A 191 -24.02 -21.54 32.96
N ALA A 192 -24.34 -21.90 34.20
CA ALA A 192 -24.65 -23.29 34.57
C ALA A 192 -25.86 -23.76 33.74
N ASP A 193 -25.67 -24.88 33.02
CA ASP A 193 -26.80 -25.51 32.32
C ASP A 193 -27.91 -25.87 33.33
N PRO A 194 -29.19 -25.61 33.00
CA PRO A 194 -30.31 -25.86 33.87
C PRO A 194 -30.58 -27.34 34.13
#